data_1a012c4a7e617b69310c57b0d857ff96
#
_entry.id   1a012c4a7e617b69310c57b0d857ff96
#
_cell.length_a   1.000
_cell.length_b   1.000
_cell.length_c   1.000
_cell.angle_alpha   90.00
_cell.angle_beta   90.00
_cell.angle_gamma   90.00
#
_symmetry.space_group_name_H-M   'P 1'
#
loop_
_entity.id
_entity.type
_entity.pdbx_description
1 polymer ?
#
loop_
_entity_poly.entity_id
_entity_poly.type
_entity_poly.pdbx_seq_one_letter_code
_entity_poly.pdbx_strand_id
1 'polypeptide(L)'
;ITVLVIMLALFALVLVLYNLVKSKGESYNQIVLSHQDYESRTIPYKRGNIIDRNGTYLAISEKVYNLVVDPKQILDTEENYQYLDATLDALVECFGYKRNELQAMIEEKKDSQYVIYAKQLPAEDKEKFETYEKDKNKEYRALPTEEGGNQRITGVWFEEEYKRTYPYNELACNVVGFALKDGNASGGVEQYYNDILNGVSGREYGYLNGDSNVERTVKPAQNGKTLELTIDVNIQKIVQKYLDEWQAGIGSNLAAAIVMDPNSGEILAMDTTTRYNLNDPYNLSTYYTDEEIQAMDEKAKSEAWYKMWRNFCVSDSYEPGSPQKAFTVAGA
;
A
#
# COMPACT_ATOMS: atom_id res chain seq x y z
N ILE A 1 -17.73 -38.48 -45.12
CA ILE A 1 -17.81 -38.56 -43.64
C ILE A 1 -16.44 -38.30 -43.05
N THR A 2 -15.35 -38.96 -43.47
CA THR A 2 -13.99 -38.79 -42.94
C THR A 2 -13.47 -37.36 -43.04
N VAL A 3 -13.67 -36.68 -44.19
CA VAL A 3 -13.25 -35.26 -44.37
C VAL A 3 -14.01 -34.32 -43.44
N LEU A 4 -15.29 -34.55 -43.22
CA LEU A 4 -16.11 -33.74 -42.31
C LEU A 4 -15.64 -33.87 -40.83
N VAL A 5 -15.26 -35.10 -40.43
CA VAL A 5 -14.73 -35.36 -39.09
C VAL A 5 -13.38 -34.66 -38.88
N ILE A 6 -12.51 -34.68 -39.88
CA ILE A 6 -11.21 -33.98 -39.83
C ILE A 6 -11.41 -32.47 -39.76
N MET A 7 -12.34 -31.89 -40.53
CA MET A 7 -12.67 -30.46 -40.49
C MET A 7 -13.22 -30.04 -39.13
N LEU A 8 -14.09 -30.84 -38.52
CA LEU A 8 -14.61 -30.60 -37.17
C LEU A 8 -13.51 -30.66 -36.08
N ALA A 9 -12.59 -31.63 -36.21
CA ALA A 9 -11.47 -31.74 -35.28
C ALA A 9 -10.49 -30.54 -35.39
N LEU A 10 -10.20 -30.09 -36.62
CA LEU A 10 -9.39 -28.89 -36.86
C LEU A 10 -10.09 -27.62 -36.31
N PHE A 11 -11.38 -27.49 -36.52
CA PHE A 11 -12.15 -26.35 -35.95
C PHE A 11 -12.14 -26.36 -34.43
N ALA A 12 -12.32 -27.54 -33.81
CA ALA A 12 -12.21 -27.66 -32.35
C ALA A 12 -10.80 -27.29 -31.83
N LEU A 13 -9.73 -27.70 -32.57
CA LEU A 13 -8.36 -27.33 -32.23
C LEU A 13 -8.15 -25.80 -32.29
N VAL A 14 -8.67 -25.13 -33.31
CA VAL A 14 -8.59 -23.68 -33.48
C VAL A 14 -9.32 -22.97 -32.32
N LEU A 15 -10.50 -23.48 -31.91
CA LEU A 15 -11.23 -22.93 -30.74
C LEU A 15 -10.46 -23.11 -29.44
N VAL A 16 -9.83 -24.25 -29.24
CA VAL A 16 -8.98 -24.51 -28.06
C VAL A 16 -7.78 -23.56 -28.06
N LEU A 17 -7.09 -23.40 -29.17
CA LEU A 17 -5.96 -22.48 -29.33
C LEU A 17 -6.41 -21.01 -29.09
N TYR A 18 -7.53 -20.62 -29.65
CA TYR A 18 -8.08 -19.28 -29.45
C TYR A 18 -8.37 -18.99 -27.95
N ASN A 19 -9.03 -19.94 -27.29
CA ASN A 19 -9.28 -19.80 -25.83
C ASN A 19 -7.99 -19.81 -25.00
N LEU A 20 -6.99 -20.64 -25.39
CA LEU A 20 -5.71 -20.66 -24.70
C LEU A 20 -4.95 -19.33 -24.87
N VAL A 21 -4.91 -18.78 -26.08
CA VAL A 21 -4.29 -17.47 -26.35
C VAL A 21 -5.03 -16.36 -25.61
N LYS A 22 -6.36 -16.38 -25.61
CA LYS A 22 -7.16 -15.37 -24.93
C LYS A 22 -7.05 -15.44 -23.41
N SER A 23 -6.97 -16.63 -22.80
CA SER A 23 -6.97 -16.82 -21.34
C SER A 23 -5.56 -16.84 -20.74
N LYS A 24 -4.56 -17.31 -21.48
CA LYS A 24 -3.19 -17.49 -20.97
C LYS A 24 -2.10 -16.78 -21.79
N GLY A 25 -2.45 -16.16 -22.92
CA GLY A 25 -1.48 -15.50 -23.80
C GLY A 25 -0.65 -14.43 -23.09
N GLU A 26 -1.28 -13.65 -22.22
CA GLU A 26 -0.57 -12.65 -21.40
C GLU A 26 0.37 -13.31 -20.37
N SER A 27 -0.04 -14.42 -19.75
CA SER A 27 0.79 -15.16 -18.79
C SER A 27 2.00 -15.80 -19.47
N TYR A 28 1.83 -16.37 -20.66
CA TYR A 28 2.94 -16.92 -21.43
C TYR A 28 3.90 -15.84 -21.95
N ASN A 29 3.39 -14.68 -22.37
CA ASN A 29 4.24 -13.53 -22.71
C ASN A 29 5.06 -13.06 -21.51
N GLN A 30 4.47 -13.03 -20.31
CA GLN A 30 5.20 -12.70 -19.09
C GLN A 30 6.31 -13.71 -18.77
N ILE A 31 6.07 -15.00 -18.96
CA ILE A 31 7.07 -16.06 -18.75
C ILE A 31 8.20 -15.95 -19.77
N VAL A 32 7.91 -15.73 -21.04
CA VAL A 32 8.93 -15.56 -22.09
C VAL A 32 9.78 -14.32 -21.82
N LEU A 33 9.16 -13.20 -21.43
CA LEU A 33 9.87 -11.96 -21.09
C LEU A 33 10.69 -12.09 -19.80
N SER A 34 10.27 -12.95 -18.86
CA SER A 34 11.03 -13.17 -17.61
C SER A 34 12.25 -14.07 -17.76
N HIS A 35 12.36 -14.82 -18.83
CA HIS A 35 13.51 -15.71 -19.15
C HIS A 35 14.62 -15.04 -19.95
N GLN A 36 14.40 -13.83 -20.42
CA GLN A 36 15.46 -13.04 -21.06
C GLN A 36 16.06 -12.14 -19.96
N ASP A 37 17.37 -12.11 -19.79
CA ASP A 37 18.11 -11.30 -18.78
C ASP A 37 17.90 -9.80 -19.01
N TYR A 38 16.75 -9.26 -18.58
CA TYR A 38 16.37 -7.86 -18.77
C TYR A 38 15.96 -7.20 -17.46
N GLU A 39 16.30 -5.94 -17.33
CA GLU A 39 15.79 -5.11 -16.25
C GLU A 39 14.26 -5.04 -16.32
N SER A 40 13.60 -5.72 -15.41
CA SER A 40 12.14 -5.68 -15.27
C SER A 40 11.77 -4.91 -14.03
N ARG A 41 11.08 -3.79 -14.21
CA ARG A 41 10.58 -2.97 -13.10
C ARG A 41 9.08 -3.15 -12.92
N THR A 42 8.64 -3.39 -11.70
CA THR A 42 7.22 -3.41 -11.35
C THR A 42 6.69 -1.98 -11.23
N ILE A 43 5.57 -1.69 -11.87
CA ILE A 43 4.84 -0.43 -11.72
C ILE A 43 3.70 -0.70 -10.71
N PRO A 44 3.75 -0.11 -9.49
CA PRO A 44 2.73 -0.39 -8.48
C PRO A 44 1.38 0.15 -8.90
N TYR A 45 0.31 -0.58 -8.56
CA TYR A 45 -1.05 -0.08 -8.70
C TYR A 45 -1.44 0.76 -7.49
N LYS A 46 -2.36 1.69 -7.68
CA LYS A 46 -3.01 2.44 -6.61
C LYS A 46 -4.24 1.67 -6.14
N ARG A 47 -4.29 1.31 -4.84
CA ARG A 47 -5.50 0.74 -4.21
C ARG A 47 -6.62 1.77 -4.25
N GLY A 48 -7.85 1.35 -4.57
CA GLY A 48 -9.02 2.21 -4.65
C GLY A 48 -9.31 2.94 -3.33
N ASN A 49 -9.82 4.14 -3.41
CA ASN A 49 -10.18 4.92 -2.23
C ASN A 49 -11.48 4.39 -1.62
N ILE A 50 -11.69 4.65 -0.32
CA ILE A 50 -12.98 4.47 0.34
C ILE A 50 -13.47 5.85 0.74
N ILE A 51 -14.67 6.21 0.29
CA ILE A 51 -15.31 7.49 0.59
C ILE A 51 -16.65 7.28 1.29
N ASP A 52 -17.07 8.27 2.07
CA ASP A 52 -18.40 8.33 2.63
C ASP A 52 -19.43 8.76 1.56
N ARG A 53 -20.71 8.78 1.91
CA ARG A 53 -21.82 9.20 1.00
C ARG A 53 -21.70 10.65 0.49
N ASN A 54 -20.87 11.48 1.12
CA ASN A 54 -20.65 12.89 0.78
C ASN A 54 -19.33 13.11 0.02
N GLY A 55 -18.61 12.04 -0.32
CA GLY A 55 -17.31 12.10 -0.98
C GLY A 55 -16.12 12.35 -0.05
N THR A 56 -16.32 12.28 1.28
CA THR A 56 -15.23 12.43 2.25
C THR A 56 -14.38 11.17 2.29
N TYR A 57 -13.07 11.31 2.19
CA TYR A 57 -12.15 10.17 2.18
C TYR A 57 -12.02 9.53 3.56
N LEU A 58 -12.41 8.26 3.67
CA LEU A 58 -12.19 7.39 4.84
C LEU A 58 -10.89 6.60 4.71
N ALA A 59 -10.51 6.24 3.50
CA ALA A 59 -9.23 5.62 3.19
C ALA A 59 -8.72 6.08 1.82
N ILE A 60 -7.44 6.46 1.76
CA ILE A 60 -6.76 6.90 0.54
C ILE A 60 -5.47 6.13 0.34
N SER A 61 -5.00 6.09 -0.91
CA SER A 61 -3.67 5.58 -1.23
C SER A 61 -2.83 6.75 -1.75
N GLU A 62 -1.85 7.15 -0.95
CA GLU A 62 -0.95 8.25 -1.25
C GLU A 62 0.29 7.73 -1.96
N LYS A 63 0.74 8.45 -2.99
CA LYS A 63 1.99 8.12 -3.67
C LYS A 63 3.16 8.52 -2.80
N VAL A 64 4.03 7.57 -2.53
CA VAL A 64 5.26 7.72 -1.77
C VAL A 64 6.43 7.11 -2.54
N TYR A 65 7.65 7.35 -2.09
CA TYR A 65 8.85 6.92 -2.78
C TYR A 65 9.79 6.19 -1.84
N ASN A 66 10.37 5.10 -2.32
CA ASN A 66 11.46 4.42 -1.65
C ASN A 66 12.78 4.92 -2.23
N LEU A 67 13.69 5.37 -1.37
CA LEU A 67 15.04 5.76 -1.74
C LEU A 67 15.88 4.50 -1.94
N VAL A 68 16.35 4.29 -3.13
CA VAL A 68 17.23 3.17 -3.50
C VAL A 68 18.62 3.66 -3.76
N VAL A 69 19.60 2.93 -3.27
CA VAL A 69 21.02 3.22 -3.39
C VAL A 69 21.71 2.06 -4.10
N ASP A 70 22.60 2.35 -5.03
CA ASP A 70 23.52 1.40 -5.69
C ASP A 70 24.93 1.56 -5.13
N PRO A 71 25.29 0.80 -4.07
CA PRO A 71 26.63 0.88 -3.50
C PRO A 71 27.75 0.57 -4.50
N LYS A 72 27.54 -0.39 -5.40
CA LYS A 72 28.53 -0.76 -6.39
C LYS A 72 28.85 0.39 -7.35
N GLN A 73 27.83 1.09 -7.84
CA GLN A 73 28.01 2.24 -8.72
C GLN A 73 28.66 3.44 -7.98
N ILE A 74 28.28 3.66 -6.71
CA ILE A 74 28.85 4.77 -5.90
C ILE A 74 30.32 4.54 -5.57
N LEU A 75 30.74 3.30 -5.39
CA LEU A 75 32.12 2.93 -5.12
C LEU A 75 32.97 2.72 -6.39
N ASP A 76 32.35 2.82 -7.56
CA ASP A 76 33.07 2.70 -8.84
C ASP A 76 34.03 3.89 -9.02
N THR A 77 35.24 3.58 -9.50
CA THR A 77 36.30 4.56 -9.77
C THR A 77 36.73 4.56 -11.25
N GLU A 78 35.91 3.91 -12.12
CA GLU A 78 36.18 3.91 -13.55
C GLU A 78 36.15 5.37 -14.12
N GLU A 79 36.94 5.63 -15.13
CA GLU A 79 37.02 6.93 -15.81
C GLU A 79 37.50 8.11 -14.94
N ASN A 80 38.17 7.87 -13.79
CA ASN A 80 38.64 8.89 -12.84
C ASN A 80 37.54 9.75 -12.19
N TYR A 81 36.27 9.33 -12.23
CA TYR A 81 35.22 9.99 -11.49
C TYR A 81 35.21 9.57 -10.01
N GLN A 82 34.72 10.49 -9.16
CA GLN A 82 34.53 10.27 -7.71
C GLN A 82 33.08 10.49 -7.36
N TYR A 83 32.41 9.42 -6.95
CA TYR A 83 30.98 9.43 -6.68
C TYR A 83 30.64 9.42 -5.19
N LEU A 84 31.45 8.78 -4.36
CA LEU A 84 31.14 8.51 -2.95
C LEU A 84 30.88 9.78 -2.15
N ASP A 85 31.86 10.70 -2.12
CA ASP A 85 31.76 11.91 -1.30
C ASP A 85 30.62 12.82 -1.76
N ALA A 86 30.50 13.05 -3.07
CA ALA A 86 29.46 13.88 -3.65
C ALA A 86 28.04 13.31 -3.38
N THR A 87 27.90 11.98 -3.46
CA THR A 87 26.61 11.31 -3.20
C THR A 87 26.27 11.32 -1.71
N LEU A 88 27.25 11.06 -0.83
CA LEU A 88 27.05 11.15 0.61
C LEU A 88 26.65 12.56 1.04
N ASP A 89 27.31 13.60 0.53
CA ASP A 89 26.99 14.99 0.84
C ASP A 89 25.57 15.36 0.38
N ALA A 90 25.15 14.90 -0.79
CA ALA A 90 23.79 15.12 -1.29
C ALA A 90 22.74 14.44 -0.39
N LEU A 91 22.96 13.20 0.05
CA LEU A 91 22.05 12.48 0.93
C LEU A 91 21.97 13.12 2.32
N VAL A 92 23.10 13.61 2.86
CA VAL A 92 23.12 14.33 4.14
C VAL A 92 22.40 15.67 4.03
N GLU A 93 22.67 16.46 2.99
CA GLU A 93 22.07 17.80 2.80
C GLU A 93 20.57 17.73 2.52
N CYS A 94 20.13 16.77 1.72
CA CYS A 94 18.72 16.67 1.36
C CYS A 94 17.86 16.07 2.46
N PHE A 95 18.36 15.04 3.18
CA PHE A 95 17.54 14.23 4.10
C PHE A 95 17.99 14.30 5.56
N GLY A 96 19.16 14.91 5.85
CA GLY A 96 19.70 14.96 7.21
C GLY A 96 20.20 13.62 7.74
N TYR A 97 20.51 12.66 6.86
CA TYR A 97 21.05 11.38 7.27
C TYR A 97 22.47 11.50 7.82
N LYS A 98 22.84 10.57 8.68
CA LYS A 98 24.20 10.56 9.25
C LYS A 98 25.20 9.97 8.23
N ARG A 99 26.18 10.77 7.86
CA ARG A 99 27.23 10.40 6.87
C ARG A 99 27.88 9.05 7.20
N ASN A 100 28.23 8.85 8.48
CA ASN A 100 28.93 7.63 8.90
C ASN A 100 28.08 6.37 8.75
N GLU A 101 26.75 6.46 8.99
CA GLU A 101 25.81 5.34 8.83
C GLU A 101 25.62 5.01 7.35
N LEU A 102 25.48 6.04 6.49
CA LEU A 102 25.39 5.88 5.05
C LEU A 102 26.64 5.23 4.47
N GLN A 103 27.82 5.75 4.84
CA GLN A 103 29.10 5.23 4.35
C GLN A 103 29.30 3.78 4.77
N ALA A 104 29.05 3.45 6.04
CA ALA A 104 29.16 2.08 6.54
C ALA A 104 28.23 1.10 5.79
N MET A 105 27.00 1.52 5.48
CA MET A 105 26.06 0.70 4.70
C MET A 105 26.55 0.50 3.26
N ILE A 106 27.05 1.55 2.61
CA ILE A 106 27.58 1.48 1.24
C ILE A 106 28.79 0.53 1.18
N GLU A 107 29.73 0.64 2.14
CA GLU A 107 30.90 -0.22 2.22
C GLU A 107 30.57 -1.68 2.56
N GLU A 108 29.61 -1.91 3.48
CA GLU A 108 29.13 -3.25 3.83
C GLU A 108 28.49 -3.96 2.63
N LYS A 109 27.75 -3.22 1.81
CA LYS A 109 27.00 -3.76 0.66
C LYS A 109 27.62 -3.42 -0.69
N LYS A 110 28.92 -3.25 -0.75
CA LYS A 110 29.69 -2.77 -1.92
C LYS A 110 29.44 -3.50 -3.24
N ASP A 111 29.01 -4.77 -3.18
CA ASP A 111 28.74 -5.58 -4.37
C ASP A 111 27.26 -5.52 -4.80
N SER A 112 26.40 -4.84 -4.02
CA SER A 112 24.98 -4.69 -4.31
C SER A 112 24.73 -3.50 -5.22
N GLN A 113 23.83 -3.69 -6.20
CA GLN A 113 23.32 -2.63 -7.07
C GLN A 113 21.94 -2.13 -6.61
N TYR A 114 21.40 -2.71 -5.52
CA TYR A 114 20.04 -2.38 -5.07
C TYR A 114 19.95 -2.49 -3.55
N VAL A 115 19.84 -1.36 -2.88
CA VAL A 115 19.59 -1.27 -1.43
C VAL A 115 18.51 -0.23 -1.16
N ILE A 116 17.37 -0.65 -0.65
CA ILE A 116 16.36 0.31 -0.18
C ILE A 116 16.85 0.88 1.15
N TYR A 117 17.28 2.15 1.12
CA TYR A 117 17.79 2.84 2.31
C TYR A 117 16.68 3.46 3.16
N ALA A 118 15.73 4.14 2.51
CA ALA A 118 14.56 4.70 3.18
C ALA A 118 13.28 4.36 2.42
N LYS A 119 12.17 4.26 3.15
CA LYS A 119 10.87 3.91 2.59
C LYS A 119 9.86 5.00 2.84
N GLN A 120 8.89 5.08 1.94
CA GLN A 120 7.70 5.92 2.08
C GLN A 120 8.01 7.42 2.24
N LEU A 121 9.04 7.91 1.54
CA LEU A 121 9.37 9.34 1.47
C LEU A 121 8.27 10.10 0.70
N PRO A 122 7.93 11.32 1.10
CA PRO A 122 7.00 12.16 0.36
C PRO A 122 7.60 12.63 -0.98
N ALA A 123 6.75 13.08 -1.89
CA ALA A 123 7.18 13.57 -3.20
C ALA A 123 8.13 14.78 -3.11
N GLU A 124 7.93 15.62 -2.10
CA GLU A 124 8.76 16.81 -1.85
C GLU A 124 10.24 16.45 -1.62
N ASP A 125 10.50 15.39 -0.87
CA ASP A 125 11.85 14.91 -0.59
C ASP A 125 12.55 14.40 -1.86
N LYS A 126 11.80 13.67 -2.70
CA LYS A 126 12.29 13.24 -4.01
C LYS A 126 12.63 14.42 -4.90
N GLU A 127 11.72 15.39 -5.05
CA GLU A 127 11.90 16.58 -5.88
C GLU A 127 13.10 17.43 -5.40
N LYS A 128 13.26 17.55 -4.07
CA LYS A 128 14.39 18.24 -3.45
C LYS A 128 15.71 17.59 -3.86
N PHE A 129 15.81 16.27 -3.75
CA PHE A 129 17.02 15.54 -4.10
C PHE A 129 17.32 15.61 -5.61
N GLU A 130 16.34 15.36 -6.47
CA GLU A 130 16.51 15.39 -7.93
C GLU A 130 16.94 16.79 -8.41
N THR A 131 16.42 17.85 -7.79
CA THR A 131 16.82 19.23 -8.08
C THR A 131 18.27 19.48 -7.63
N TYR A 132 18.61 19.08 -6.40
CA TYR A 132 19.96 19.22 -5.85
C TYR A 132 20.98 18.45 -6.69
N GLU A 133 20.70 17.19 -7.02
CA GLU A 133 21.55 16.35 -7.87
C GLU A 133 21.82 17.00 -9.23
N LYS A 134 20.75 17.45 -9.89
CA LYS A 134 20.85 18.11 -11.21
C LYS A 134 21.72 19.37 -11.17
N ASP A 135 21.49 20.23 -10.16
CA ASP A 135 22.21 21.50 -10.03
C ASP A 135 23.67 21.26 -9.65
N LYS A 136 23.96 20.38 -8.71
CA LYS A 136 25.32 20.04 -8.30
C LYS A 136 26.09 19.31 -9.39
N ASN A 137 25.49 18.36 -10.09
CA ASN A 137 26.12 17.70 -11.22
C ASN A 137 26.42 18.67 -12.38
N LYS A 138 25.60 19.73 -12.55
CA LYS A 138 25.90 20.81 -13.50
C LYS A 138 27.09 21.67 -13.03
N GLU A 139 27.15 21.99 -11.73
CA GLU A 139 28.25 22.72 -11.11
C GLU A 139 29.58 21.96 -11.27
N TYR A 140 29.61 20.68 -10.88
CA TYR A 140 30.81 19.82 -11.03
C TYR A 140 31.30 19.72 -12.47
N ARG A 141 30.41 19.63 -13.46
CA ARG A 141 30.78 19.59 -14.87
C ARG A 141 31.44 20.89 -15.37
N ALA A 142 31.21 22.02 -14.71
CA ALA A 142 31.75 23.31 -15.07
C ALA A 142 33.14 23.58 -14.45
N LEU A 143 33.56 22.75 -13.46
CA LEU A 143 34.82 22.89 -12.76
C LEU A 143 35.97 22.12 -13.47
N PRO A 144 37.22 22.57 -13.33
CA PRO A 144 38.39 21.76 -13.65
C PRO A 144 38.47 20.51 -12.80
N THR A 145 39.10 19.44 -13.31
CA THR A 145 39.23 18.17 -12.57
C THR A 145 39.91 18.35 -11.21
N GLU A 146 40.91 19.22 -11.12
CA GLU A 146 41.64 19.53 -9.89
C GLU A 146 40.80 20.27 -8.84
N GLU A 147 39.69 20.89 -9.25
CA GLU A 147 38.76 21.63 -8.40
C GLU A 147 37.46 20.86 -8.16
N GLY A 148 37.41 19.55 -8.44
CA GLY A 148 36.25 18.68 -8.23
C GLY A 148 35.41 18.45 -9.49
N GLY A 149 35.89 18.81 -10.67
CA GLY A 149 35.18 18.57 -11.95
C GLY A 149 34.98 17.09 -12.29
N ASN A 150 35.66 16.20 -11.57
CA ASN A 150 35.47 14.75 -11.65
C ASN A 150 34.45 14.18 -10.63
N GLN A 151 33.86 15.02 -9.78
CA GLN A 151 32.82 14.58 -8.86
C GLN A 151 31.46 14.44 -9.59
N ARG A 152 30.67 13.48 -9.19
CA ARG A 152 29.27 13.29 -9.65
C ARG A 152 28.44 12.65 -8.54
N ILE A 153 27.20 13.09 -8.42
CA ILE A 153 26.17 12.41 -7.65
C ILE A 153 25.56 11.35 -8.56
N THR A 154 25.60 10.10 -8.15
CA THR A 154 25.06 8.97 -8.91
C THR A 154 24.71 7.80 -7.99
N GLY A 155 24.09 6.74 -8.55
CA GLY A 155 23.74 5.53 -7.80
C GLY A 155 22.60 5.72 -6.79
N VAL A 156 21.77 6.74 -6.98
CA VAL A 156 20.58 6.99 -6.15
C VAL A 156 19.38 7.23 -7.05
N TRP A 157 18.28 6.55 -6.76
CA TRP A 157 17.01 6.77 -7.45
C TRP A 157 15.82 6.49 -6.53
N PHE A 158 14.62 6.79 -7.01
CA PHE A 158 13.39 6.64 -6.26
C PHE A 158 12.46 5.66 -6.96
N GLU A 159 11.92 4.73 -6.18
CA GLU A 159 10.87 3.82 -6.63
C GLU A 159 9.52 4.22 -6.07
N GLU A 160 8.54 4.27 -6.94
CA GLU A 160 7.17 4.61 -6.57
C GLU A 160 6.54 3.47 -5.76
N GLU A 161 5.85 3.84 -4.69
CA GLU A 161 5.03 2.96 -3.87
C GLU A 161 3.73 3.70 -3.50
N TYR A 162 2.71 2.96 -3.07
CA TYR A 162 1.50 3.55 -2.52
C TYR A 162 1.36 3.16 -1.05
N LYS A 163 1.24 4.18 -0.20
CA LYS A 163 0.93 4.03 1.23
C LYS A 163 -0.57 4.16 1.43
N ARG A 164 -1.17 3.18 2.13
CA ARG A 164 -2.56 3.29 2.58
C ARG A 164 -2.63 4.18 3.80
N THR A 165 -3.49 5.21 3.76
CA THR A 165 -3.67 6.20 4.83
C THR A 165 -5.15 6.33 5.15
N TYR A 166 -5.47 6.41 6.44
CA TYR A 166 -6.81 6.59 6.97
C TYR A 166 -6.88 7.94 7.69
N PRO A 167 -7.42 9.02 7.04
CA PRO A 167 -7.33 10.39 7.53
C PRO A 167 -7.94 10.63 8.91
N TYR A 168 -8.89 9.78 9.30
CA TYR A 168 -9.61 9.89 10.57
C TYR A 168 -9.16 8.88 11.63
N ASN A 169 -8.05 8.20 11.43
CA ASN A 169 -7.46 7.22 12.34
C ASN A 169 -8.43 6.13 12.79
N GLU A 170 -9.24 6.37 13.82
CA GLU A 170 -10.13 5.36 14.44
C GLU A 170 -11.61 5.49 14.05
N LEU A 171 -11.98 6.58 13.33
CA LEU A 171 -13.37 6.81 12.95
C LEU A 171 -13.87 5.69 12.03
N ALA A 172 -14.98 5.06 12.44
CA ALA A 172 -15.58 3.92 11.73
C ALA A 172 -14.60 2.74 11.49
N CYS A 173 -13.59 2.55 12.35
CA CYS A 173 -12.53 1.56 12.16
C CYS A 173 -13.08 0.15 11.96
N ASN A 174 -14.13 -0.24 12.71
CA ASN A 174 -14.77 -1.55 12.61
C ASN A 174 -15.57 -1.73 11.32
N VAL A 175 -15.99 -0.65 10.65
CA VAL A 175 -16.67 -0.67 9.35
C VAL A 175 -15.65 -0.68 8.22
N VAL A 176 -14.64 0.17 8.29
CA VAL A 176 -13.63 0.33 7.24
C VAL A 176 -12.68 -0.87 7.19
N GLY A 177 -12.13 -1.29 8.33
CA GLY A 177 -11.04 -2.26 8.34
C GLY A 177 -9.72 -1.66 7.84
N PHE A 178 -8.69 -2.48 7.62
CA PHE A 178 -7.38 -2.00 7.18
C PHE A 178 -6.73 -2.92 6.15
N ALA A 179 -5.93 -2.30 5.27
CA ALA A 179 -5.15 -3.01 4.27
C ALA A 179 -3.80 -3.47 4.84
N LEU A 180 -3.34 -4.63 4.40
CA LEU A 180 -2.03 -5.19 4.70
C LEU A 180 -1.04 -4.88 3.56
N LYS A 181 0.26 -4.98 3.86
CA LYS A 181 1.33 -4.65 2.89
C LYS A 181 1.40 -5.60 1.70
N ASP A 182 0.88 -6.81 1.83
CA ASP A 182 0.89 -7.86 0.80
C ASP A 182 -0.30 -7.78 -0.18
N GLY A 183 -1.11 -6.70 -0.09
CA GLY A 183 -2.31 -6.52 -0.90
C GLY A 183 -3.55 -7.23 -0.33
N ASN A 184 -3.42 -7.93 0.81
CA ASN A 184 -4.57 -8.42 1.58
C ASN A 184 -5.17 -7.31 2.45
N ALA A 185 -6.24 -7.62 3.16
CA ALA A 185 -6.88 -6.70 4.09
C ALA A 185 -7.50 -7.47 5.25
N SER A 186 -7.73 -6.79 6.36
CA SER A 186 -8.33 -7.36 7.55
C SER A 186 -9.51 -6.52 8.03
N GLY A 187 -10.64 -7.18 8.26
CA GLY A 187 -11.87 -6.57 8.76
C GLY A 187 -12.58 -5.66 7.76
N GLY A 188 -13.83 -5.35 8.07
CA GLY A 188 -14.64 -4.34 7.40
C GLY A 188 -14.75 -4.44 5.89
N VAL A 189 -14.98 -3.29 5.27
CA VAL A 189 -15.13 -3.19 3.81
C VAL A 189 -13.79 -3.34 3.07
N GLU A 190 -12.67 -3.06 3.72
CA GLU A 190 -11.34 -3.30 3.16
C GLU A 190 -11.15 -4.78 2.81
N GLN A 191 -11.55 -5.68 3.71
CA GLN A 191 -11.47 -7.13 3.47
C GLN A 191 -12.56 -7.62 2.53
N TYR A 192 -13.80 -7.19 2.74
CA TYR A 192 -14.93 -7.69 1.96
C TYR A 192 -14.85 -7.32 0.48
N TYR A 193 -14.40 -6.09 0.19
CA TYR A 193 -14.26 -5.58 -1.18
C TYR A 193 -12.80 -5.56 -1.66
N ASN A 194 -11.94 -6.41 -1.08
CA ASN A 194 -10.52 -6.45 -1.41
C ASN A 194 -10.26 -6.58 -2.92
N ASP A 195 -11.00 -7.44 -3.61
CA ASP A 195 -10.84 -7.67 -5.06
C ASP A 195 -11.23 -6.44 -5.91
N ILE A 196 -12.13 -5.60 -5.40
CA ILE A 196 -12.54 -4.36 -6.07
C ILE A 196 -11.56 -3.22 -5.79
N LEU A 197 -11.11 -3.14 -4.53
CA LEU A 197 -10.17 -2.12 -4.07
C LEU A 197 -8.76 -2.37 -4.57
N ASN A 198 -8.34 -3.61 -4.75
CA ASN A 198 -7.05 -3.95 -5.33
C ASN A 198 -7.03 -3.66 -6.83
N GLY A 199 -5.84 -3.29 -7.30
CA GLY A 199 -5.53 -3.19 -8.71
C GLY A 199 -4.63 -4.33 -9.16
N VAL A 200 -4.09 -4.18 -10.35
CA VAL A 200 -3.09 -5.08 -10.93
C VAL A 200 -1.83 -4.27 -11.23
N SER A 201 -0.70 -4.68 -10.66
CA SER A 201 0.57 -4.03 -10.95
C SER A 201 0.93 -4.14 -12.43
N GLY A 202 1.44 -3.06 -12.97
CA GLY A 202 2.04 -3.01 -14.29
C GLY A 202 3.48 -3.50 -14.26
N ARG A 203 4.09 -3.55 -15.42
CA ARG A 203 5.50 -3.88 -15.58
C ARG A 203 6.14 -3.11 -16.74
N GLU A 204 7.34 -2.66 -16.50
CA GLU A 204 8.23 -2.11 -17.53
C GLU A 204 9.31 -3.17 -17.84
N TYR A 205 9.50 -3.45 -19.10
CA TYR A 205 10.52 -4.38 -19.59
C TYR A 205 11.48 -3.61 -20.48
N GLY A 206 12.76 -3.63 -20.15
CA GLY A 206 13.82 -3.16 -21.05
C GLY A 206 14.41 -4.36 -21.80
N TYR A 207 14.60 -4.27 -23.10
CA TYR A 207 15.36 -5.26 -23.87
C TYR A 207 16.26 -4.58 -24.88
N LEU A 208 17.41 -5.21 -25.14
CA LEU A 208 18.30 -4.78 -26.21
C LEU A 208 17.79 -5.35 -27.54
N ASN A 209 17.48 -4.50 -28.50
CA ASN A 209 17.17 -4.96 -29.85
C ASN A 209 18.46 -5.37 -30.59
N GLY A 210 18.30 -5.94 -31.79
CA GLY A 210 19.43 -6.41 -32.61
C GLY A 210 20.49 -5.34 -32.94
N ASP A 211 20.19 -4.06 -32.76
CA ASP A 211 21.07 -2.92 -32.98
C ASP A 211 21.64 -2.37 -31.64
N SER A 212 21.55 -3.13 -30.54
CA SER A 212 21.99 -2.75 -29.18
C SER A 212 21.29 -1.51 -28.61
N ASN A 213 20.13 -1.13 -29.13
CA ASN A 213 19.30 -0.10 -28.52
C ASN A 213 18.37 -0.71 -27.48
N VAL A 214 18.18 -0.02 -26.34
CA VAL A 214 17.24 -0.42 -25.30
C VAL A 214 15.83 -0.04 -25.76
N GLU A 215 15.03 -1.05 -26.10
CA GLU A 215 13.60 -0.89 -26.30
C GLU A 215 12.86 -1.17 -24.99
N ARG A 216 11.91 -0.30 -24.64
CA ARG A 216 11.10 -0.42 -23.43
C ARG A 216 9.67 -0.74 -23.78
N THR A 217 9.17 -1.85 -23.25
CA THR A 217 7.75 -2.21 -23.31
C THR A 217 7.13 -1.96 -21.94
N VAL A 218 6.10 -1.11 -21.89
CA VAL A 218 5.39 -0.77 -20.67
C VAL A 218 4.01 -1.38 -20.68
N LYS A 219 3.72 -2.26 -19.71
CA LYS A 219 2.36 -2.68 -19.36
C LYS A 219 1.90 -1.81 -18.19
N PRO A 220 0.97 -0.87 -18.38
CA PRO A 220 0.56 0.04 -17.31
C PRO A 220 -0.14 -0.70 -16.18
N ALA A 221 -0.02 -0.19 -14.95
CA ALA A 221 -0.79 -0.66 -13.81
C ALA A 221 -2.28 -0.37 -13.99
N GLN A 222 -3.12 -1.26 -13.51
CA GLN A 222 -4.57 -1.05 -13.42
C GLN A 222 -4.91 -0.75 -11.96
N ASN A 223 -5.37 0.46 -11.69
CA ASN A 223 -5.72 0.88 -10.33
C ASN A 223 -7.02 0.21 -9.87
N GLY A 224 -7.14 0.02 -8.55
CA GLY A 224 -8.38 -0.40 -7.92
C GLY A 224 -9.48 0.65 -8.04
N LYS A 225 -10.73 0.22 -7.86
CA LYS A 225 -11.90 1.09 -7.95
C LYS A 225 -12.20 1.74 -6.61
N THR A 226 -12.66 2.98 -6.64
CA THR A 226 -13.16 3.68 -5.45
C THR A 226 -14.47 3.06 -4.99
N LEU A 227 -14.60 2.87 -3.68
CA LEU A 227 -15.79 2.38 -3.01
C LEU A 227 -16.47 3.54 -2.27
N GLU A 228 -17.74 3.79 -2.56
CA GLU A 228 -18.59 4.74 -1.84
C GLU A 228 -19.45 3.98 -0.83
N LEU A 229 -19.43 4.41 0.44
CA LEU A 229 -20.21 3.84 1.53
C LEU A 229 -21.43 4.70 1.81
N THR A 230 -22.44 4.10 2.44
CA THR A 230 -23.61 4.82 2.97
C THR A 230 -23.32 5.57 4.26
N ILE A 231 -22.17 5.31 4.89
CA ILE A 231 -21.71 6.02 6.10
C ILE A 231 -21.62 7.54 5.82
N ASP A 232 -22.09 8.32 6.78
CA ASP A 232 -21.93 9.77 6.83
C ASP A 232 -20.93 10.11 7.94
N VAL A 233 -19.78 10.67 7.56
CA VAL A 233 -18.69 11.03 8.49
C VAL A 233 -19.17 11.96 9.60
N ASN A 234 -20.13 12.86 9.32
CA ASN A 234 -20.63 13.80 10.34
C ASN A 234 -21.51 13.08 11.36
N ILE A 235 -22.40 12.18 10.91
CA ILE A 235 -23.23 11.36 11.80
C ILE A 235 -22.34 10.40 12.60
N GLN A 236 -21.35 9.80 11.96
CA GLN A 236 -20.39 8.90 12.61
C GLN A 236 -19.61 9.60 13.72
N LYS A 237 -19.15 10.84 13.50
CA LYS A 237 -18.49 11.66 14.54
C LYS A 237 -19.41 12.00 15.72
N ILE A 238 -20.70 12.24 15.45
CA ILE A 238 -21.68 12.50 16.51
C ILE A 238 -21.87 11.22 17.35
N VAL A 239 -22.03 10.08 16.71
CA VAL A 239 -22.15 8.77 17.40
C VAL A 239 -20.91 8.49 18.24
N GLN A 240 -19.72 8.65 17.67
CA GLN A 240 -18.47 8.45 18.38
C GLN A 240 -18.40 9.34 19.63
N LYS A 241 -18.65 10.65 19.48
CA LYS A 241 -18.64 11.61 20.57
C LYS A 241 -19.54 11.17 21.74
N TYR A 242 -20.77 10.78 21.47
CA TYR A 242 -21.71 10.41 22.53
C TYR A 242 -21.38 9.05 23.17
N LEU A 243 -20.82 8.11 22.42
CA LEU A 243 -20.27 6.88 22.98
C LEU A 243 -19.08 7.14 23.90
N ASP A 244 -18.21 8.08 23.54
CA ASP A 244 -17.05 8.49 24.36
C ASP A 244 -17.50 9.20 25.64
N GLU A 245 -18.46 10.14 25.53
CA GLU A 245 -19.05 10.81 26.68
C GLU A 245 -19.73 9.82 27.64
N TRP A 246 -20.46 8.83 27.11
CA TRP A 246 -21.04 7.77 27.90
C TRP A 246 -19.95 6.94 28.61
N GLN A 247 -18.94 6.52 27.88
CA GLN A 247 -17.87 5.69 28.41
C GLN A 247 -17.05 6.42 29.50
N ALA A 248 -16.80 7.72 29.33
CA ALA A 248 -16.09 8.53 30.29
C ALA A 248 -16.92 8.85 31.56
N GLY A 249 -18.25 8.92 31.43
CA GLY A 249 -19.16 9.24 32.52
C GLY A 249 -19.60 8.00 33.30
N ILE A 250 -20.64 7.31 32.80
CA ILE A 250 -21.23 6.14 33.44
C ILE A 250 -20.40 4.89 33.15
N GLY A 251 -19.99 4.72 31.90
CA GLY A 251 -19.22 3.60 31.41
C GLY A 251 -19.99 2.28 31.32
N SER A 252 -19.46 1.37 30.51
CA SER A 252 -19.91 0.00 30.36
C SER A 252 -18.77 -0.85 29.82
N ASN A 253 -18.89 -2.18 29.95
CA ASN A 253 -17.88 -3.07 29.34
C ASN A 253 -17.81 -2.88 27.82
N LEU A 254 -18.94 -2.60 27.19
CA LEU A 254 -19.09 -2.35 25.78
C LEU A 254 -20.39 -1.58 25.52
N ALA A 255 -20.33 -0.54 24.70
CA ALA A 255 -21.50 0.12 24.15
C ALA A 255 -21.35 0.19 22.61
N ALA A 256 -22.47 0.09 21.91
CA ALA A 256 -22.51 0.17 20.46
C ALA A 256 -23.73 0.94 20.01
N ALA A 257 -23.62 1.61 18.85
CA ALA A 257 -24.73 2.32 18.24
C ALA A 257 -24.70 2.15 16.71
N ILE A 258 -25.89 1.97 16.13
CA ILE A 258 -26.11 1.94 14.69
C ILE A 258 -27.18 2.98 14.37
N VAL A 259 -26.91 3.84 13.39
CA VAL A 259 -27.86 4.80 12.83
C VAL A 259 -28.21 4.36 11.43
N MET A 260 -29.50 4.13 11.18
CA MET A 260 -30.02 3.64 9.90
C MET A 260 -31.17 4.50 9.41
N ASP A 261 -31.20 4.76 8.12
CA ASP A 261 -32.38 5.33 7.46
C ASP A 261 -33.47 4.24 7.33
N PRO A 262 -34.62 4.39 8.00
CA PRO A 262 -35.67 3.35 7.97
C PRO A 262 -36.34 3.19 6.61
N ASN A 263 -36.23 4.16 5.70
CA ASN A 263 -36.85 4.13 4.37
C ASN A 263 -35.99 3.38 3.35
N SER A 264 -34.68 3.60 3.38
CA SER A 264 -33.74 2.98 2.44
C SER A 264 -33.04 1.75 3.01
N GLY A 265 -32.92 1.63 4.34
CA GLY A 265 -32.12 0.63 5.03
C GLY A 265 -30.62 0.94 5.06
N GLU A 266 -30.21 2.12 4.60
CA GLU A 266 -28.82 2.55 4.60
C GLU A 266 -28.31 2.75 6.01
N ILE A 267 -27.13 2.18 6.31
CA ILE A 267 -26.42 2.43 7.56
C ILE A 267 -25.62 3.73 7.41
N LEU A 268 -26.02 4.74 8.16
CA LEU A 268 -25.41 6.07 8.15
C LEU A 268 -24.24 6.19 9.13
N ALA A 269 -24.28 5.44 10.24
CA ALA A 269 -23.21 5.33 11.21
C ALA A 269 -23.26 3.97 11.93
N MET A 270 -22.12 3.45 12.28
CA MET A 270 -21.96 2.25 13.10
C MET A 270 -20.69 2.36 13.90
N ASP A 271 -20.79 2.32 15.22
CA ASP A 271 -19.64 2.49 16.09
C ASP A 271 -19.79 1.70 17.41
N THR A 272 -18.64 1.46 18.05
CA THR A 272 -18.55 0.80 19.36
C THR A 272 -17.55 1.55 20.22
N THR A 273 -17.57 1.28 21.52
CA THR A 273 -16.56 1.81 22.46
C THR A 273 -15.18 1.14 22.31
N THR A 274 -15.10 0.03 21.58
CA THR A 274 -13.82 -0.63 21.25
C THR A 274 -13.38 -0.17 19.86
N ARG A 275 -12.31 0.62 19.79
CA ARG A 275 -11.77 1.18 18.56
C ARG A 275 -10.26 0.97 18.48
N TYR A 276 -9.72 1.10 17.31
CA TYR A 276 -8.28 1.03 17.05
C TYR A 276 -7.88 2.00 15.93
N ASN A 277 -6.62 2.41 15.93
CA ASN A 277 -6.09 3.27 14.89
C ASN A 277 -5.85 2.45 13.61
N LEU A 278 -6.55 2.78 12.53
CA LEU A 278 -6.41 2.11 11.23
C LEU A 278 -5.02 2.27 10.61
N ASN A 279 -4.27 3.34 10.96
CA ASN A 279 -2.91 3.55 10.51
C ASN A 279 -1.87 2.77 11.35
N ASP A 280 -2.26 2.29 12.55
CA ASP A 280 -1.44 1.46 13.44
C ASP A 280 -2.29 0.36 14.10
N PRO A 281 -2.86 -0.58 13.32
CA PRO A 281 -3.88 -1.51 13.79
C PRO A 281 -3.36 -2.59 14.73
N TYR A 282 -2.06 -2.74 14.88
CA TYR A 282 -1.43 -3.70 15.79
C TYR A 282 -1.06 -3.12 17.15
N ASN A 283 -1.33 -1.84 17.37
CA ASN A 283 -1.03 -1.16 18.62
C ASN A 283 -2.03 -1.55 19.71
N LEU A 284 -1.55 -2.24 20.72
CA LEU A 284 -2.33 -2.68 21.87
C LEU A 284 -2.31 -1.71 23.05
N SER A 285 -1.51 -0.63 22.99
CA SER A 285 -1.31 0.29 24.13
C SER A 285 -2.58 1.03 24.57
N THR A 286 -3.62 1.06 23.73
CA THR A 286 -4.93 1.62 24.10
C THR A 286 -5.66 0.76 25.14
N TYR A 287 -5.38 -0.54 25.20
CA TYR A 287 -6.14 -1.51 26.03
C TYR A 287 -5.28 -2.25 27.04
N TYR A 288 -3.96 -2.25 26.88
CA TYR A 288 -3.01 -2.99 27.71
C TYR A 288 -1.83 -2.10 28.07
N THR A 289 -1.25 -2.30 29.25
CA THR A 289 -0.01 -1.64 29.65
C THR A 289 1.21 -2.24 28.93
N ASP A 290 2.32 -1.51 28.91
CA ASP A 290 3.55 -1.98 28.28
C ASP A 290 4.05 -3.29 28.91
N GLU A 291 3.88 -3.46 30.24
CA GLU A 291 4.24 -4.65 30.98
C GLU A 291 3.37 -5.85 30.55
N GLU A 292 2.05 -5.63 30.39
CA GLU A 292 1.14 -6.67 29.92
C GLU A 292 1.46 -7.08 28.48
N ILE A 293 1.74 -6.13 27.60
CA ILE A 293 2.09 -6.39 26.19
C ILE A 293 3.40 -7.19 26.10
N GLN A 294 4.41 -6.85 26.93
CA GLN A 294 5.68 -7.57 26.97
C GLN A 294 5.54 -8.99 27.52
N ALA A 295 4.60 -9.21 28.44
CA ALA A 295 4.32 -10.53 29.02
C ALA A 295 3.49 -11.45 28.08
N MET A 296 2.85 -10.91 27.04
CA MET A 296 2.08 -11.67 26.08
C MET A 296 2.97 -12.49 25.15
N ASP A 297 2.66 -13.76 25.00
CA ASP A 297 3.18 -14.56 23.89
C ASP A 297 2.48 -14.20 22.56
N GLU A 298 2.98 -14.74 21.45
CA GLU A 298 2.45 -14.43 20.11
C GLU A 298 0.96 -14.84 19.96
N LYS A 299 0.52 -15.90 20.66
CA LYS A 299 -0.87 -16.34 20.65
C LYS A 299 -1.76 -15.34 21.39
N ALA A 300 -1.36 -14.91 22.58
CA ALA A 300 -2.08 -13.92 23.37
C ALA A 300 -2.19 -12.58 22.64
N LYS A 301 -1.12 -12.11 21.98
CA LYS A 301 -1.14 -10.92 21.13
C LYS A 301 -2.13 -11.07 19.99
N SER A 302 -2.10 -12.19 19.29
CA SER A 302 -3.02 -12.47 18.19
C SER A 302 -4.48 -12.46 18.65
N GLU A 303 -4.80 -13.09 19.78
CA GLU A 303 -6.15 -13.09 20.37
C GLU A 303 -6.59 -11.65 20.76
N ALA A 304 -5.67 -10.85 21.33
CA ALA A 304 -5.93 -9.45 21.67
C ALA A 304 -6.23 -8.60 20.43
N TRP A 305 -5.45 -8.75 19.35
CA TRP A 305 -5.72 -8.07 18.09
C TRP A 305 -7.07 -8.47 17.50
N TYR A 306 -7.39 -9.74 17.38
CA TYR A 306 -8.68 -10.19 16.86
C TYR A 306 -9.86 -9.68 17.70
N LYS A 307 -9.72 -9.62 19.03
CA LYS A 307 -10.71 -9.04 19.92
C LYS A 307 -10.90 -7.54 19.66
N MET A 308 -9.81 -6.79 19.45
CA MET A 308 -9.83 -5.36 19.19
C MET A 308 -10.45 -5.03 17.81
N TRP A 309 -10.15 -5.85 16.77
CA TRP A 309 -10.66 -5.62 15.41
C TRP A 309 -12.10 -6.10 15.21
N ARG A 310 -12.63 -6.87 16.14
CA ARG A 310 -13.96 -7.45 16.03
C ARG A 310 -15.04 -6.38 16.04
N ASN A 311 -15.90 -6.38 15.02
CA ASN A 311 -17.06 -5.51 14.99
C ASN A 311 -18.21 -6.13 15.79
N PHE A 312 -18.42 -5.66 17.01
CA PHE A 312 -19.50 -6.13 17.88
C PHE A 312 -20.87 -6.03 17.24
N CYS A 313 -21.15 -4.94 16.50
CA CYS A 313 -22.46 -4.69 15.90
C CYS A 313 -22.94 -5.79 14.93
N VAL A 314 -22.00 -6.55 14.35
CA VAL A 314 -22.29 -7.57 13.33
C VAL A 314 -21.79 -8.97 13.71
N SER A 315 -20.89 -9.07 14.69
CA SER A 315 -20.22 -10.34 15.02
C SER A 315 -20.69 -10.98 16.32
N ASP A 316 -21.40 -10.23 17.17
CA ASP A 316 -21.82 -10.69 18.49
C ASP A 316 -23.32 -10.76 18.59
N SER A 317 -23.81 -11.76 19.37
CA SER A 317 -25.20 -11.86 19.75
C SER A 317 -25.40 -11.37 21.19
N TYR A 318 -26.54 -10.77 21.46
CA TYR A 318 -26.90 -10.28 22.77
C TYR A 318 -28.39 -10.54 23.07
N GLU A 319 -28.77 -10.51 24.31
CA GLU A 319 -30.17 -10.62 24.73
C GLU A 319 -30.89 -9.28 24.56
N PRO A 320 -31.82 -9.15 23.58
CA PRO A 320 -32.41 -7.86 23.22
C PRO A 320 -33.39 -7.33 24.26
N GLY A 321 -33.89 -8.16 25.11
CA GLY A 321 -34.88 -7.80 26.13
C GLY A 321 -36.19 -7.25 25.53
N SER A 322 -36.78 -6.15 26.16
CA SER A 322 -38.08 -5.57 25.73
C SER A 322 -38.11 -5.06 24.27
N PRO A 323 -37.01 -4.60 23.62
CA PRO A 323 -37.04 -4.30 22.21
C PRO A 323 -37.53 -5.42 21.30
N GLN A 324 -37.31 -6.69 21.70
CA GLN A 324 -37.81 -7.87 20.96
C GLN A 324 -39.34 -7.94 20.89
N LYS A 325 -40.07 -7.31 21.83
CA LYS A 325 -41.54 -7.31 21.85
C LYS A 325 -42.13 -6.66 20.60
N ALA A 326 -41.47 -5.65 20.04
CA ALA A 326 -41.94 -5.02 18.82
C ALA A 326 -41.96 -5.99 17.64
N PHE A 327 -40.95 -6.86 17.52
CA PHE A 327 -40.91 -7.90 16.49
C PHE A 327 -41.94 -9.00 16.73
N THR A 328 -42.15 -9.39 18.01
CA THR A 328 -43.15 -10.39 18.36
C THR A 328 -44.56 -9.91 18.00
N VAL A 329 -44.87 -8.62 18.28
CA VAL A 329 -46.19 -8.05 17.97
C VAL A 329 -46.36 -7.88 16.46
N ALA A 330 -45.32 -7.49 15.74
CA ALA A 330 -45.38 -7.33 14.28
C ALA A 330 -45.54 -8.67 13.54
N GLY A 331 -45.09 -9.77 14.13
CA GLY A 331 -45.20 -11.12 13.57
C GLY A 331 -46.48 -11.89 13.95
N ALA A 332 -47.30 -11.37 14.89
CA ALA A 332 -48.55 -11.95 15.35
C ALA A 332 -49.74 -11.43 14.54
#